data_5f2e0284ccfefb650b3bbc62fcad1f26
#
_entry.id   5f2e0284ccfefb650b3bbc62fcad1f26
#
_cell.length_a   1.000
_cell.length_b   1.000
_cell.length_c   1.000
_cell.angle_alpha   90.00
_cell.angle_beta   90.00
_cell.angle_gamma   90.00
#
_symmetry.space_group_name_H-M   'P 1'
#
loop_
_entity.id
_entity.type
_entity.pdbx_description
1 polymer ?
#
loop_
_entity_poly.entity_id
_entity_poly.type
_entity_poly.pdbx_seq_one_letter_code
_entity_poly.pdbx_strand_id
1 'polypeptide(L)'
;SVVTAVCLYGFCALLSAICSSYGRTAWAGEREWYMGAVTICLMVGGFLMAADYRGQCTRILYLGGAASVIVALIGLLQKLGYDPLGLLKGYVVGDWEYTHMLSTLGNNNWLSGYYSVMLPLSLSLFCKAAEEGRRAASILLGGGNVLVVMMLFLQGSDGGVMVACVTLWICFWSSRKKNGLWEPLLVLLSGACVGMLLWGKAMQSLGTYDILLQDGIARKMAVWQGWFLLAVVCLLFCGIHYALPEKKKRALQIGALCGSLLLAAVSYTHLR
;
A
#
# COMPACT_ATOMS: atom_id res chain seq x y z
N SER A 1 -7.99 -12.78 -24.32
CA SER A 1 -7.25 -11.56 -23.90
C SER A 1 -7.84 -10.98 -22.60
N VAL A 2 -7.11 -10.13 -21.91
CA VAL A 2 -7.62 -9.44 -20.70
C VAL A 2 -8.88 -8.64 -21.03
N VAL A 3 -8.89 -7.96 -22.20
CA VAL A 3 -10.05 -7.21 -22.69
C VAL A 3 -11.27 -8.11 -22.80
N THR A 4 -11.13 -9.30 -23.37
CA THR A 4 -12.23 -10.28 -23.49
C THR A 4 -12.77 -10.67 -22.11
N ALA A 5 -11.89 -10.93 -21.14
CA ALA A 5 -12.29 -11.31 -19.78
C ALA A 5 -13.06 -10.16 -19.08
N VAL A 6 -12.62 -8.92 -19.25
CA VAL A 6 -13.29 -7.73 -18.67
C VAL A 6 -14.67 -7.50 -19.33
N CYS A 7 -14.75 -7.66 -20.66
CA CYS A 7 -16.05 -7.58 -21.36
C CYS A 7 -17.03 -8.67 -20.90
N LEU A 8 -16.54 -9.92 -20.74
CA LEU A 8 -17.35 -11.03 -20.23
C LEU A 8 -17.82 -10.75 -18.80
N TYR A 9 -16.96 -10.21 -17.94
CA TYR A 9 -17.33 -9.82 -16.57
C TYR A 9 -18.47 -8.79 -16.57
N GLY A 10 -18.35 -7.72 -17.39
CA GLY A 10 -19.40 -6.71 -17.51
C GLY A 10 -20.72 -7.29 -18.06
N PHE A 11 -20.62 -8.17 -19.05
CA PHE A 11 -21.79 -8.87 -19.60
C PHE A 11 -22.48 -9.75 -18.55
N CYS A 12 -21.73 -10.53 -17.79
CA CYS A 12 -22.26 -11.36 -16.70
C CYS A 12 -22.93 -10.49 -15.62
N ALA A 13 -22.34 -9.34 -15.27
CA ALA A 13 -22.93 -8.41 -14.31
C ALA A 13 -24.27 -7.86 -14.80
N LEU A 14 -24.38 -7.49 -16.08
CA LEU A 14 -25.64 -7.06 -16.71
C LEU A 14 -26.68 -8.16 -16.72
N LEU A 15 -26.32 -9.36 -17.14
CA LEU A 15 -27.23 -10.51 -17.12
C LEU A 15 -27.74 -10.80 -15.71
N SER A 16 -26.83 -10.80 -14.73
CA SER A 16 -27.19 -10.98 -13.30
C SER A 16 -28.20 -9.92 -12.85
N ALA A 17 -28.00 -8.66 -13.21
CA ALA A 17 -28.91 -7.59 -12.83
C ALA A 17 -30.30 -7.71 -13.50
N ILE A 18 -30.33 -8.11 -14.78
CA ILE A 18 -31.57 -8.32 -15.52
C ILE A 18 -32.38 -9.49 -14.93
N CYS A 19 -31.69 -10.58 -14.56
CA CYS A 19 -32.31 -11.77 -14.01
C CYS A 19 -32.59 -11.67 -12.50
N SER A 20 -32.16 -10.57 -11.85
CA SER A 20 -32.30 -10.40 -10.40
C SER A 20 -33.70 -9.96 -10.01
N SER A 21 -34.24 -10.58 -8.94
CA SER A 21 -35.48 -10.14 -8.29
C SER A 21 -35.32 -8.89 -7.41
N TYR A 22 -34.09 -8.44 -7.17
CA TYR A 22 -33.78 -7.32 -6.25
C TYR A 22 -33.91 -5.93 -6.90
N GLY A 23 -34.42 -5.82 -8.12
CA GLY A 23 -34.76 -4.57 -8.78
C GLY A 23 -33.67 -3.49 -8.68
N ARG A 24 -33.97 -2.37 -8.01
CA ARG A 24 -33.07 -1.22 -7.91
C ARG A 24 -31.70 -1.57 -7.33
N THR A 25 -31.63 -2.46 -6.34
CA THR A 25 -30.37 -2.83 -5.67
C THR A 25 -29.43 -3.57 -6.62
N ALA A 26 -29.96 -4.40 -7.52
CA ALA A 26 -29.13 -5.07 -8.54
C ALA A 26 -28.47 -4.08 -9.51
N TRP A 27 -29.16 -3.00 -9.85
CA TRP A 27 -28.67 -1.99 -10.79
C TRP A 27 -27.80 -0.91 -10.13
N ALA A 28 -28.25 -0.35 -9.00
CA ALA A 28 -27.59 0.77 -8.33
C ALA A 28 -26.63 0.34 -7.22
N GLY A 29 -26.76 -0.89 -6.72
CA GLY A 29 -26.08 -1.37 -5.52
C GLY A 29 -26.83 -1.04 -4.23
N GLU A 30 -26.38 -1.62 -3.14
CA GLU A 30 -26.84 -1.34 -1.77
C GLU A 30 -26.53 0.11 -1.41
N ARG A 31 -27.38 0.70 -0.57
CA ARG A 31 -27.15 2.05 -0.05
C ARG A 31 -25.83 2.08 0.70
N GLU A 32 -25.02 3.10 0.47
CA GLU A 32 -23.65 3.30 0.96
C GLU A 32 -22.54 2.56 0.17
N TRP A 33 -22.82 1.44 -0.50
CA TRP A 33 -21.84 0.70 -1.30
C TRP A 33 -21.89 1.01 -2.80
N TYR A 34 -23.07 1.26 -3.33
CA TYR A 34 -23.33 1.62 -4.74
C TYR A 34 -22.61 0.75 -5.78
N MET A 35 -22.34 -0.53 -5.46
CA MET A 35 -21.63 -1.49 -6.30
C MET A 35 -22.60 -2.34 -7.13
N GLY A 36 -23.54 -1.71 -7.81
CA GLY A 36 -24.48 -2.38 -8.73
C GLY A 36 -23.92 -2.52 -10.15
N ALA A 37 -24.75 -3.10 -11.04
CA ALA A 37 -24.38 -3.36 -12.43
C ALA A 37 -23.96 -2.09 -13.18
N VAL A 38 -24.57 -0.94 -12.90
CA VAL A 38 -24.20 0.36 -13.49
C VAL A 38 -22.76 0.71 -13.16
N THR A 39 -22.35 0.61 -11.90
CA THR A 39 -20.99 0.91 -11.47
C THR A 39 -19.98 -0.04 -12.12
N ILE A 40 -20.31 -1.34 -12.19
CA ILE A 40 -19.46 -2.34 -12.86
C ILE A 40 -19.29 -2.00 -14.34
N CYS A 41 -20.36 -1.64 -15.03
CA CYS A 41 -20.32 -1.23 -16.44
C CYS A 41 -19.48 0.02 -16.66
N LEU A 42 -19.58 1.02 -15.76
CA LEU A 42 -18.75 2.21 -15.80
C LEU A 42 -17.26 1.88 -15.61
N MET A 43 -16.91 0.95 -14.70
CA MET A 43 -15.55 0.47 -14.52
C MET A 43 -15.03 -0.26 -15.75
N VAL A 44 -15.85 -1.12 -16.37
CA VAL A 44 -15.52 -1.81 -17.63
C VAL A 44 -15.30 -0.80 -18.75
N GLY A 45 -16.19 0.19 -18.91
CA GLY A 45 -16.04 1.25 -19.89
C GLY A 45 -14.78 2.07 -19.68
N GLY A 46 -14.47 2.46 -18.45
CA GLY A 46 -13.22 3.15 -18.09
C GLY A 46 -11.98 2.31 -18.41
N PHE A 47 -12.02 1.00 -18.12
CA PHE A 47 -10.94 0.08 -18.50
C PHE A 47 -10.74 0.01 -20.03
N LEU A 48 -11.82 -0.11 -20.80
CA LEU A 48 -11.75 -0.18 -22.26
C LEU A 48 -11.19 1.09 -22.86
N MET A 49 -11.62 2.26 -22.38
CA MET A 49 -11.05 3.55 -22.79
C MET A 49 -9.56 3.65 -22.45
N ALA A 50 -9.16 3.21 -21.25
CA ALA A 50 -7.77 3.21 -20.83
C ALA A 50 -6.91 2.22 -21.63
N ALA A 51 -7.47 1.04 -21.99
CA ALA A 51 -6.78 0.00 -22.76
C ALA A 51 -6.54 0.43 -24.22
N ASP A 52 -7.44 1.23 -24.79
CA ASP A 52 -7.31 1.78 -26.15
C ASP A 52 -6.44 3.05 -26.21
N TYR A 53 -6.24 3.71 -25.06
CA TYR A 53 -5.48 4.95 -25.00
C TYR A 53 -3.99 4.73 -25.24
N ARG A 54 -3.50 5.19 -26.39
CA ARG A 54 -2.08 5.10 -26.77
C ARG A 54 -1.27 6.37 -26.49
N GLY A 55 -1.84 7.31 -25.75
CA GLY A 55 -1.22 8.57 -25.43
C GLY A 55 -0.19 8.48 -24.30
N GLN A 56 0.28 9.64 -23.83
CA GLN A 56 1.29 9.75 -22.77
C GLN A 56 0.72 9.39 -21.39
N CYS A 57 0.53 8.08 -21.12
CA CYS A 57 0.09 7.60 -19.82
C CYS A 57 1.01 8.01 -18.65
N THR A 58 2.29 8.32 -18.93
CA THR A 58 3.28 8.61 -17.89
C THR A 58 2.86 9.77 -16.98
N ARG A 59 2.28 10.85 -17.53
CA ARG A 59 1.81 11.98 -16.72
C ARG A 59 0.66 11.58 -15.80
N ILE A 60 -0.29 10.79 -16.31
CA ILE A 60 -1.43 10.29 -15.53
C ILE A 60 -0.93 9.41 -14.38
N LEU A 61 0.06 8.56 -14.63
CA LEU A 61 0.67 7.73 -13.62
C LEU A 61 1.35 8.54 -12.50
N TYR A 62 2.07 9.62 -12.86
CA TYR A 62 2.66 10.52 -11.85
C TYR A 62 1.59 11.27 -11.05
N LEU A 63 0.51 11.71 -11.70
CA LEU A 63 -0.61 12.35 -11.00
C LEU A 63 -1.31 11.38 -10.05
N GLY A 64 -1.52 10.12 -10.47
CA GLY A 64 -2.02 9.06 -9.62
C GLY A 64 -1.11 8.81 -8.42
N GLY A 65 0.20 8.72 -8.64
CA GLY A 65 1.19 8.60 -7.57
C GLY A 65 1.14 9.78 -6.58
N ALA A 66 1.05 11.01 -7.07
CA ALA A 66 0.91 12.19 -6.22
C ALA A 66 -0.41 12.16 -5.42
N ALA A 67 -1.52 11.81 -6.06
CA ALA A 67 -2.81 11.66 -5.38
C ALA A 67 -2.73 10.60 -4.27
N SER A 68 -2.05 9.47 -4.51
CA SER A 68 -1.88 8.43 -3.49
C SER A 68 -1.10 8.92 -2.27
N VAL A 69 -0.08 9.75 -2.46
CA VAL A 69 0.66 10.37 -1.35
C VAL A 69 -0.23 11.33 -0.56
N ILE A 70 -1.06 12.13 -1.24
CA ILE A 70 -2.01 13.04 -0.57
C ILE A 70 -3.00 12.25 0.28
N VAL A 71 -3.57 11.17 -0.26
CA VAL A 71 -4.46 10.26 0.47
C VAL A 71 -3.76 9.68 1.70
N ALA A 72 -2.50 9.24 1.57
CA ALA A 72 -1.71 8.74 2.71
C ALA A 72 -1.48 9.82 3.77
N LEU A 73 -1.09 11.04 3.35
CA LEU A 73 -0.86 12.16 4.28
C LEU A 73 -2.12 12.53 5.06
N ILE A 74 -3.28 12.60 4.40
CA ILE A 74 -4.56 12.88 5.09
C ILE A 74 -4.83 11.80 6.14
N GLY A 75 -4.66 10.52 5.79
CA GLY A 75 -4.83 9.41 6.73
C GLY A 75 -3.86 9.48 7.91
N LEU A 76 -2.58 9.79 7.67
CA LEU A 76 -1.58 9.95 8.72
C LEU A 76 -1.92 11.13 9.64
N LEU A 77 -2.40 12.25 9.11
CA LEU A 77 -2.83 13.40 9.91
C LEU A 77 -4.05 13.05 10.77
N GLN A 78 -5.03 12.34 10.21
CA GLN A 78 -6.18 11.85 10.99
C GLN A 78 -5.74 10.98 12.17
N LYS A 79 -4.76 10.10 11.96
CA LYS A 79 -4.20 9.25 13.02
C LYS A 79 -3.48 10.06 14.13
N LEU A 80 -2.99 11.25 13.81
CA LEU A 80 -2.44 12.21 14.80
C LEU A 80 -3.52 13.05 15.48
N GLY A 81 -4.80 12.80 15.21
CA GLY A 81 -5.91 13.58 15.76
C GLY A 81 -6.19 14.88 14.98
N TYR A 82 -5.54 15.10 13.85
CA TYR A 82 -5.76 16.26 12.99
C TYR A 82 -6.53 15.88 11.72
N ASP A 83 -7.80 16.26 11.67
CA ASP A 83 -8.67 16.00 10.50
C ASP A 83 -8.82 17.30 9.66
N PRO A 84 -7.93 17.55 8.69
CA PRO A 84 -7.88 18.82 7.97
C PRO A 84 -9.10 19.06 7.08
N LEU A 85 -9.78 17.98 6.68
CA LEU A 85 -10.97 18.05 5.81
C LEU A 85 -12.28 17.83 6.55
N GLY A 86 -12.23 17.57 7.86
CA GLY A 86 -13.40 17.28 8.68
C GLY A 86 -14.15 16.00 8.26
N LEU A 87 -13.45 15.03 7.71
CA LEU A 87 -14.01 13.77 7.20
C LEU A 87 -14.46 12.82 8.31
N LEU A 88 -13.91 12.98 9.52
CA LEU A 88 -14.27 12.19 10.70
C LEU A 88 -15.47 12.77 11.47
N LYS A 89 -15.96 13.96 11.08
CA LYS A 89 -17.13 14.59 11.71
C LYS A 89 -18.37 13.72 11.50
N GLY A 90 -19.01 13.32 12.61
CA GLY A 90 -20.21 12.47 12.59
C GLY A 90 -19.92 10.97 12.69
N TYR A 91 -18.67 10.54 12.67
CA TYR A 91 -18.29 9.21 13.15
C TYR A 91 -18.25 9.22 14.68
N VAL A 92 -18.75 8.15 15.28
CA VAL A 92 -19.08 8.04 16.70
C VAL A 92 -17.96 8.49 17.61
N VAL A 93 -18.35 9.27 18.58
CA VAL A 93 -17.55 9.86 19.68
C VAL A 93 -16.96 8.77 20.58
N GLY A 94 -15.69 8.93 20.95
CA GLY A 94 -14.97 8.11 21.91
C GLY A 94 -13.60 7.65 21.38
N ASP A 95 -12.99 6.68 22.04
CA ASP A 95 -11.66 6.12 21.72
C ASP A 95 -11.52 5.63 20.27
N TRP A 96 -12.61 5.57 19.55
CA TRP A 96 -12.71 5.17 18.16
C TRP A 96 -12.04 6.17 17.19
N GLU A 97 -12.09 7.46 17.47
CA GLU A 97 -11.50 8.52 16.61
C GLU A 97 -9.99 8.36 16.46
N TYR A 98 -9.31 7.96 17.53
CA TYR A 98 -7.85 7.79 17.55
C TYR A 98 -7.37 6.47 16.93
N THR A 99 -8.27 5.49 16.75
CA THR A 99 -7.93 4.17 16.21
C THR A 99 -8.17 4.07 14.71
N HIS A 100 -8.97 4.95 14.13
CA HIS A 100 -9.39 4.87 12.74
C HIS A 100 -8.66 5.87 11.85
N MET A 101 -8.26 5.37 10.70
CA MET A 101 -7.65 6.12 9.63
C MET A 101 -8.48 5.85 8.38
N LEU A 102 -9.44 6.71 8.10
CA LEU A 102 -10.36 6.55 6.97
C LEU A 102 -9.87 7.27 5.72
N SER A 103 -9.03 8.28 5.90
CA SER A 103 -8.57 9.19 4.86
C SER A 103 -9.75 9.72 4.04
N THR A 104 -9.60 9.84 2.73
CA THR A 104 -10.67 10.27 1.81
C THR A 104 -11.56 9.12 1.34
N LEU A 105 -11.26 7.88 1.69
CA LEU A 105 -11.98 6.69 1.21
C LEU A 105 -13.04 6.16 2.18
N GLY A 106 -13.04 6.66 3.40
CA GLY A 106 -14.10 6.38 4.38
C GLY A 106 -14.07 4.97 5.01
N ASN A 107 -13.13 4.10 4.62
CA ASN A 107 -13.02 2.74 5.17
C ASN A 107 -11.60 2.19 5.03
N ASN A 108 -11.07 1.54 6.08
CA ASN A 108 -9.72 0.97 6.12
C ASN A 108 -9.51 -0.12 5.07
N ASN A 109 -10.52 -0.96 4.81
CA ASN A 109 -10.40 -2.04 3.84
C ASN A 109 -10.40 -1.49 2.41
N TRP A 110 -11.16 -0.43 2.14
CA TRP A 110 -11.15 0.26 0.85
C TRP A 110 -9.81 0.96 0.62
N LEU A 111 -9.25 1.53 1.68
CA LEU A 111 -7.92 2.11 1.66
C LEU A 111 -6.87 1.05 1.28
N SER A 112 -6.95 -0.15 1.87
CA SER A 112 -6.10 -1.30 1.51
C SER A 112 -6.29 -1.71 0.04
N GLY A 113 -7.54 -1.80 -0.42
CA GLY A 113 -7.88 -2.10 -1.82
C GLY A 113 -7.31 -1.07 -2.79
N TYR A 114 -7.45 0.23 -2.49
CA TYR A 114 -6.86 1.31 -3.29
C TYR A 114 -5.34 1.17 -3.40
N TYR A 115 -4.65 0.92 -2.29
CA TYR A 115 -3.20 0.78 -2.28
C TYR A 115 -2.69 -0.54 -2.83
N SER A 116 -3.54 -1.57 -2.99
CA SER A 116 -3.16 -2.79 -3.71
C SER A 116 -2.82 -2.50 -5.19
N VAL A 117 -3.35 -1.40 -5.73
CA VAL A 117 -3.07 -0.91 -7.09
C VAL A 117 -2.04 0.22 -7.08
N MET A 118 -2.21 1.19 -6.18
CA MET A 118 -1.42 2.43 -6.21
C MET A 118 0.01 2.24 -5.69
N LEU A 119 0.25 1.36 -4.73
CA LEU A 119 1.60 1.11 -4.22
C LEU A 119 2.51 0.43 -5.26
N PRO A 120 2.11 -0.68 -5.93
CA PRO A 120 2.92 -1.26 -7.02
C PRO A 120 3.21 -0.26 -8.12
N LEU A 121 2.23 0.57 -8.49
CA LEU A 121 2.39 1.61 -9.50
C LEU A 121 3.43 2.64 -9.08
N SER A 122 3.31 3.20 -7.89
CA SER A 122 4.21 4.23 -7.36
C SER A 122 5.64 3.70 -7.16
N LEU A 123 5.79 2.45 -6.66
CA LEU A 123 7.08 1.78 -6.57
C LEU A 123 7.72 1.54 -7.95
N SER A 124 6.91 1.21 -8.97
CA SER A 124 7.41 1.05 -10.34
C SER A 124 7.93 2.38 -10.90
N LEU A 125 7.25 3.50 -10.63
CA LEU A 125 7.71 4.84 -11.00
C LEU A 125 9.00 5.23 -10.26
N PHE A 126 9.09 4.88 -8.97
CA PHE A 126 10.31 5.06 -8.17
C PHE A 126 11.48 4.27 -8.75
N CYS A 127 11.29 2.98 -9.02
CA CYS A 127 12.32 2.15 -9.63
C CYS A 127 12.78 2.69 -10.98
N LYS A 128 11.83 3.12 -11.82
CA LYS A 128 12.15 3.75 -13.12
C LYS A 128 12.96 5.04 -12.94
N ALA A 129 12.58 5.90 -12.01
CA ALA A 129 13.32 7.13 -11.73
C ALA A 129 14.74 6.84 -11.22
N ALA A 130 14.90 5.81 -10.39
CA ALA A 130 16.21 5.37 -9.90
C ALA A 130 17.09 4.80 -11.02
N GLU A 131 16.53 3.94 -11.90
CA GLU A 131 17.23 3.39 -13.08
C GLU A 131 17.70 4.50 -14.05
N GLU A 132 16.86 5.50 -14.26
CA GLU A 132 17.17 6.63 -15.16
C GLU A 132 18.08 7.67 -14.50
N GLY A 133 18.51 7.46 -13.25
CA GLY A 133 19.38 8.40 -12.51
C GLY A 133 18.72 9.73 -12.18
N ARG A 134 17.39 9.84 -12.26
CA ARG A 134 16.62 11.07 -11.95
C ARG A 134 16.51 11.26 -10.43
N ARG A 135 17.59 11.77 -9.80
CA ARG A 135 17.74 11.86 -8.34
C ARG A 135 16.56 12.56 -7.66
N ALA A 136 16.16 13.75 -8.12
CA ALA A 136 15.05 14.49 -7.50
C ALA A 136 13.73 13.71 -7.55
N ALA A 137 13.39 13.12 -8.71
CA ALA A 137 12.20 12.30 -8.86
C ALA A 137 12.26 11.04 -7.99
N SER A 138 13.42 10.38 -7.91
CA SER A 138 13.64 9.20 -7.07
C SER A 138 13.48 9.54 -5.58
N ILE A 139 14.00 10.67 -5.10
CA ILE A 139 13.84 11.10 -3.70
C ILE A 139 12.37 11.41 -3.39
N LEU A 140 11.68 12.17 -4.25
CA LEU A 140 10.26 12.52 -4.05
C LEU A 140 9.35 11.28 -4.06
N LEU A 141 9.52 10.40 -5.05
CA LEU A 141 8.76 9.15 -5.13
C LEU A 141 9.12 8.21 -3.99
N GLY A 142 10.40 8.13 -3.61
CA GLY A 142 10.86 7.33 -2.47
C GLY A 142 10.22 7.79 -1.17
N GLY A 143 10.27 9.09 -0.86
CA GLY A 143 9.62 9.68 0.31
C GLY A 143 8.11 9.46 0.30
N GLY A 144 7.44 9.64 -0.84
CA GLY A 144 6.02 9.36 -0.99
C GLY A 144 5.69 7.88 -0.71
N ASN A 145 6.48 6.94 -1.23
CA ASN A 145 6.29 5.52 -0.96
C ASN A 145 6.56 5.15 0.51
N VAL A 146 7.51 5.81 1.17
CA VAL A 146 7.71 5.66 2.63
C VAL A 146 6.43 6.00 3.38
N LEU A 147 5.80 7.14 3.08
CA LEU A 147 4.55 7.56 3.72
C LEU A 147 3.41 6.59 3.44
N VAL A 148 3.30 6.09 2.20
CA VAL A 148 2.27 5.09 1.84
C VAL A 148 2.49 3.78 2.59
N VAL A 149 3.71 3.28 2.67
CA VAL A 149 4.03 2.04 3.41
C VAL A 149 3.73 2.23 4.90
N MET A 150 4.15 3.34 5.51
CA MET A 150 3.81 3.67 6.89
C MET A 150 2.30 3.68 7.12
N MET A 151 1.55 4.36 6.25
CA MET A 151 0.10 4.43 6.33
C MET A 151 -0.54 3.03 6.29
N LEU A 152 -0.08 2.13 5.42
CA LEU A 152 -0.58 0.76 5.34
C LEU A 152 -0.36 -0.05 6.62
N PHE A 153 0.74 0.19 7.34
CA PHE A 153 0.97 -0.44 8.65
C PHE A 153 0.16 0.23 9.77
N LEU A 154 -0.17 1.52 9.66
CA LEU A 154 -0.82 2.31 10.71
C LEU A 154 -2.34 2.31 10.63
N GLN A 155 -2.92 1.96 9.48
CA GLN A 155 -4.38 2.05 9.27
C GLN A 155 -5.22 1.05 10.07
N GLY A 156 -4.59 0.03 10.66
CA GLY A 156 -5.29 -0.94 11.52
C GLY A 156 -5.98 -2.09 10.77
N SER A 157 -5.76 -2.25 9.46
CA SER A 157 -6.27 -3.40 8.68
C SER A 157 -5.14 -4.38 8.36
N ASP A 158 -5.35 -5.66 8.68
CA ASP A 158 -4.40 -6.73 8.34
C ASP A 158 -4.22 -6.86 6.82
N GLY A 159 -5.27 -6.56 6.04
CA GLY A 159 -5.20 -6.48 4.58
C GLY A 159 -4.19 -5.45 4.08
N GLY A 160 -4.09 -4.30 4.75
CA GLY A 160 -3.10 -3.26 4.43
C GLY A 160 -1.67 -3.72 4.66
N VAL A 161 -1.41 -4.40 5.78
CA VAL A 161 -0.10 -5.00 6.08
C VAL A 161 0.27 -6.03 5.01
N MET A 162 -0.66 -6.90 4.63
CA MET A 162 -0.44 -7.87 3.56
C MET A 162 -0.13 -7.19 2.22
N VAL A 163 -0.88 -6.15 1.85
CA VAL A 163 -0.62 -5.39 0.61
C VAL A 163 0.80 -4.82 0.62
N ALA A 164 1.23 -4.19 1.72
CA ALA A 164 2.57 -3.64 1.82
C ALA A 164 3.64 -4.73 1.69
N CYS A 165 3.53 -5.81 2.46
CA CYS A 165 4.52 -6.91 2.47
C CYS A 165 4.61 -7.61 1.12
N VAL A 166 3.49 -8.01 0.53
CA VAL A 166 3.46 -8.73 -0.75
C VAL A 166 3.97 -7.83 -1.89
N THR A 167 3.56 -6.57 -1.92
CA THR A 167 4.01 -5.64 -2.96
C THR A 167 5.51 -5.37 -2.87
N LEU A 168 6.04 -5.11 -1.68
CA LEU A 168 7.47 -4.92 -1.47
C LEU A 168 8.24 -6.19 -1.87
N TRP A 169 7.77 -7.37 -1.46
CA TRP A 169 8.41 -8.62 -1.83
C TRP A 169 8.45 -8.83 -3.34
N ILE A 170 7.33 -8.61 -4.05
CA ILE A 170 7.27 -8.70 -5.52
C ILE A 170 8.22 -7.67 -6.16
N CYS A 171 8.30 -6.46 -5.61
CA CYS A 171 9.18 -5.41 -6.11
C CYS A 171 10.66 -5.82 -5.97
N PHE A 172 11.09 -6.33 -4.82
CA PHE A 172 12.44 -6.87 -4.63
C PHE A 172 12.72 -8.07 -5.55
N TRP A 173 11.76 -9.00 -5.66
CA TRP A 173 11.87 -10.15 -6.56
C TRP A 173 12.06 -9.73 -8.02
N SER A 174 11.26 -8.78 -8.49
CA SER A 174 11.31 -8.29 -9.88
C SER A 174 12.61 -7.54 -10.16
N SER A 175 13.12 -6.81 -9.17
CA SER A 175 14.34 -5.99 -9.28
C SER A 175 15.64 -6.78 -9.23
N ARG A 176 15.61 -8.10 -8.90
CA ARG A 176 16.82 -8.92 -8.78
C ARG A 176 17.65 -9.04 -10.07
N LYS A 177 17.02 -8.83 -11.22
CA LYS A 177 17.68 -8.89 -12.55
C LYS A 177 18.25 -7.54 -12.98
N LYS A 178 17.95 -6.47 -12.23
CA LYS A 178 18.30 -5.10 -12.55
C LYS A 178 19.34 -4.59 -11.56
N ASN A 179 20.54 -4.29 -12.07
CA ASN A 179 21.62 -3.79 -11.23
C ASN A 179 21.26 -2.41 -10.67
N GLY A 180 21.53 -2.19 -9.38
CA GLY A 180 21.39 -0.89 -8.73
C GLY A 180 19.98 -0.53 -8.24
N LEU A 181 18.99 -1.45 -8.27
CA LEU A 181 17.65 -1.19 -7.70
C LEU A 181 17.48 -1.66 -6.26
N TRP A 182 18.25 -2.64 -5.82
CA TRP A 182 18.12 -3.17 -4.47
C TRP A 182 18.51 -2.15 -3.40
N GLU A 183 19.58 -1.39 -3.65
CA GLU A 183 20.02 -0.36 -2.72
C GLU A 183 18.96 0.71 -2.47
N PRO A 184 18.39 1.39 -3.49
CA PRO A 184 17.34 2.38 -3.25
C PRO A 184 16.07 1.77 -2.62
N LEU A 185 15.71 0.51 -2.92
CA LEU A 185 14.60 -0.17 -2.26
C LEU A 185 14.88 -0.47 -0.78
N LEU A 186 16.11 -0.86 -0.43
CA LEU A 186 16.52 -1.08 0.96
C LEU A 186 16.55 0.24 1.74
N VAL A 187 17.00 1.32 1.12
CA VAL A 187 16.95 2.67 1.72
C VAL A 187 15.50 3.11 1.97
N LEU A 188 14.60 2.89 0.99
CA LEU A 188 13.19 3.16 1.15
C LEU A 188 12.59 2.37 2.32
N LEU A 189 12.85 1.07 2.40
CA LEU A 189 12.36 0.22 3.49
C LEU A 189 12.92 0.66 4.84
N SER A 190 14.21 1.00 4.91
CA SER A 190 14.81 1.58 6.12
C SER A 190 14.14 2.88 6.53
N GLY A 191 13.84 3.75 5.56
CA GLY A 191 13.12 5.00 5.79
C GLY A 191 11.72 4.76 6.37
N ALA A 192 10.99 3.77 5.85
CA ALA A 192 9.69 3.38 6.40
C ALA A 192 9.81 2.86 7.84
N CYS A 193 10.82 2.03 8.12
CA CYS A 193 11.08 1.54 9.49
C CYS A 193 11.41 2.67 10.47
N VAL A 194 12.24 3.63 10.08
CA VAL A 194 12.56 4.82 10.90
C VAL A 194 11.30 5.67 11.10
N GLY A 195 10.51 5.86 10.06
CA GLY A 195 9.23 6.56 10.13
C GLY A 195 8.27 5.91 11.14
N MET A 196 8.16 4.59 11.13
CA MET A 196 7.35 3.82 12.10
C MET A 196 7.86 3.99 13.54
N LEU A 197 9.18 4.02 13.76
CA LEU A 197 9.75 4.29 15.08
C LEU A 197 9.42 5.69 15.59
N LEU A 198 9.57 6.68 14.73
CA LEU A 198 9.24 8.07 15.07
C LEU A 198 7.75 8.22 15.38
N TRP A 199 6.91 7.53 14.60
CA TRP A 199 5.48 7.48 14.83
C TRP A 199 5.13 6.85 16.18
N GLY A 200 5.70 5.70 16.53
CA GLY A 200 5.47 5.04 17.82
C GLY A 200 5.84 5.94 18.99
N LYS A 201 6.97 6.67 18.89
CA LYS A 201 7.35 7.66 19.92
C LYS A 201 6.38 8.85 19.98
N ALA A 202 5.91 9.35 18.86
CA ALA A 202 4.92 10.43 18.82
C ALA A 202 3.60 9.98 19.47
N MET A 203 3.11 8.77 19.19
CA MET A 203 1.91 8.22 19.81
C MET A 203 2.07 8.04 21.32
N GLN A 204 3.23 7.58 21.77
CA GLN A 204 3.54 7.47 23.20
C GLN A 204 3.51 8.84 23.88
N SER A 205 4.07 9.87 23.27
CA SER A 205 4.06 11.24 23.81
C SER A 205 2.66 11.86 23.86
N LEU A 206 1.76 11.45 22.96
CA LEU A 206 0.37 11.90 22.94
C LEU A 206 -0.56 11.11 23.88
N GLY A 207 -0.04 10.08 24.57
CA GLY A 207 -0.83 9.25 25.50
C GLY A 207 -1.81 8.30 24.83
N THR A 208 -1.71 8.10 23.50
CA THR A 208 -2.60 7.22 22.72
C THR A 208 -2.04 5.81 22.51
N TYR A 209 -0.89 5.52 23.12
CA TYR A 209 -0.15 4.27 22.92
C TYR A 209 -0.94 3.02 23.34
N ASP A 210 -1.59 3.07 24.51
CA ASP A 210 -2.33 1.92 25.05
C ASP A 210 -3.58 1.59 24.25
N ILE A 211 -4.21 2.58 23.63
CA ILE A 211 -5.37 2.41 22.75
C ILE A 211 -4.96 1.68 21.48
N LEU A 212 -3.75 1.88 20.98
CA LEU A 212 -3.23 1.23 19.78
C LEU A 212 -2.85 -0.24 19.97
N LEU A 213 -2.65 -0.68 21.22
CA LEU A 213 -2.32 -2.07 21.56
C LEU A 213 -3.54 -2.98 21.60
N GLN A 214 -4.76 -2.44 21.54
CA GLN A 214 -5.98 -3.24 21.48
C GLN A 214 -6.12 -3.88 20.11
N ASP A 215 -6.22 -5.19 20.06
CA ASP A 215 -6.57 -6.07 18.94
C ASP A 215 -5.96 -5.88 17.53
N GLY A 216 -5.58 -7.01 16.90
CA GLY A 216 -5.12 -7.12 15.55
C GLY A 216 -3.59 -7.00 15.37
N ILE A 217 -3.07 -7.70 14.36
CA ILE A 217 -1.64 -7.72 14.02
C ILE A 217 -1.18 -6.34 13.57
N ALA A 218 -1.97 -5.64 12.75
CA ALA A 218 -1.64 -4.32 12.23
C ALA A 218 -1.42 -3.29 13.34
N ARG A 219 -2.25 -3.32 14.41
CA ARG A 219 -2.10 -2.41 15.56
C ARG A 219 -0.83 -2.70 16.36
N LYS A 220 -0.53 -3.98 16.59
CA LYS A 220 0.71 -4.40 17.26
C LYS A 220 1.94 -3.98 16.44
N MET A 221 1.88 -4.11 15.12
CA MET A 221 2.96 -3.69 14.23
C MET A 221 3.19 -2.17 14.26
N ALA A 222 2.13 -1.36 14.40
CA ALA A 222 2.24 0.09 14.44
C ALA A 222 3.15 0.61 15.58
N VAL A 223 3.20 -0.10 16.70
CA VAL A 223 3.99 0.28 17.90
C VAL A 223 5.19 -0.64 18.15
N TRP A 224 5.47 -1.54 17.25
CA TRP A 224 6.53 -2.54 17.42
C TRP A 224 7.94 -1.93 17.40
N GLN A 225 8.66 -2.09 18.48
CA GLN A 225 10.02 -1.54 18.62
C GLN A 225 11.05 -2.24 17.72
N GLY A 226 10.75 -3.42 17.21
CA GLY A 226 11.60 -4.16 16.28
C GLY A 226 11.85 -3.44 14.94
N TRP A 227 11.13 -2.36 14.64
CA TRP A 227 11.41 -1.51 13.49
C TRP A 227 12.83 -0.96 13.50
N PHE A 228 13.40 -0.69 14.69
CA PHE A 228 14.80 -0.27 14.80
C PHE A 228 15.74 -1.35 14.26
N LEU A 229 15.58 -2.59 14.74
CA LEU A 229 16.40 -3.70 14.29
C LEU A 229 16.25 -3.93 12.79
N LEU A 230 15.03 -3.86 12.28
CA LEU A 230 14.75 -4.03 10.86
C LEU A 230 15.40 -2.92 10.01
N ALA A 231 15.36 -1.67 10.46
CA ALA A 231 16.05 -0.56 9.80
C ALA A 231 17.56 -0.79 9.73
N VAL A 232 18.17 -1.18 10.86
CA VAL A 232 19.60 -1.49 10.93
C VAL A 232 19.97 -2.65 10.00
N VAL A 233 19.19 -3.73 10.02
CA VAL A 233 19.39 -4.90 9.13
C VAL A 233 19.31 -4.49 7.66
N CYS A 234 18.32 -3.68 7.27
CA CYS A 234 18.20 -3.19 5.89
C CYS A 234 19.41 -2.34 5.48
N LEU A 235 19.90 -1.45 6.35
CA LEU A 235 21.07 -0.62 6.05
C LEU A 235 22.36 -1.44 5.96
N LEU A 236 22.56 -2.38 6.88
CA LEU A 236 23.70 -3.30 6.82
C LEU A 236 23.67 -4.15 5.55
N PHE A 237 22.49 -4.68 5.21
CA PHE A 237 22.32 -5.46 3.99
C PHE A 237 22.57 -4.60 2.74
N CYS A 238 22.12 -3.33 2.73
CA CYS A 238 22.41 -2.37 1.68
C CYS A 238 23.94 -2.17 1.50
N GLY A 239 24.67 -1.96 2.59
CA GLY A 239 26.12 -1.81 2.57
C GLY A 239 26.85 -3.07 2.06
N ILE A 240 26.43 -4.24 2.55
CA ILE A 240 26.99 -5.53 2.09
C ILE A 240 26.69 -5.73 0.60
N HIS A 241 25.44 -5.51 0.18
CA HIS A 241 25.04 -5.69 -1.22
C HIS A 241 25.83 -4.74 -2.14
N TYR A 242 26.03 -3.49 -1.72
CA TYR A 242 26.85 -2.53 -2.48
C TYR A 242 28.30 -2.98 -2.65
N ALA A 243 28.89 -3.52 -1.61
CA ALA A 243 30.30 -3.96 -1.59
C ALA A 243 30.57 -5.28 -2.33
N LEU A 244 29.54 -6.10 -2.59
CA LEU A 244 29.70 -7.40 -3.20
C LEU A 244 29.86 -7.32 -4.73
N PRO A 245 30.68 -8.24 -5.33
CA PRO A 245 30.73 -8.40 -6.78
C PRO A 245 29.40 -8.95 -7.31
N GLU A 246 29.04 -8.57 -8.54
CA GLU A 246 27.73 -8.86 -9.18
C GLU A 246 27.32 -10.35 -9.12
N LYS A 247 28.29 -11.28 -9.29
CA LYS A 247 28.01 -12.72 -9.21
C LYS A 247 27.48 -13.16 -7.84
N LYS A 248 27.93 -12.54 -6.75
CA LYS A 248 27.53 -12.88 -5.38
C LYS A 248 26.24 -12.15 -4.97
N LYS A 249 25.97 -10.99 -5.54
CA LYS A 249 24.72 -10.22 -5.27
C LYS A 249 23.48 -11.06 -5.52
N ARG A 250 23.39 -11.75 -6.66
CA ARG A 250 22.21 -12.57 -7.00
C ARG A 250 21.96 -13.70 -6.01
N ALA A 251 23.02 -14.38 -5.57
CA ALA A 251 22.87 -15.44 -4.57
C ALA A 251 22.36 -14.88 -3.24
N LEU A 252 22.89 -13.72 -2.81
CA LEU A 252 22.45 -13.03 -1.60
C LEU A 252 20.99 -12.59 -1.70
N GLN A 253 20.58 -12.03 -2.83
CA GLN A 253 19.19 -11.60 -3.09
C GLN A 253 18.21 -12.77 -3.01
N ILE A 254 18.52 -13.89 -3.65
CA ILE A 254 17.68 -15.09 -3.62
C ILE A 254 17.60 -15.64 -2.19
N GLY A 255 18.75 -15.73 -1.50
CA GLY A 255 18.80 -16.19 -0.12
C GLY A 255 17.94 -15.33 0.82
N ALA A 256 18.01 -14.01 0.70
CA ALA A 256 17.21 -13.07 1.48
C ALA A 256 15.69 -13.23 1.21
N LEU A 257 15.29 -13.36 -0.05
CA LEU A 257 13.90 -13.54 -0.43
C LEU A 257 13.33 -14.89 0.02
N CYS A 258 14.09 -15.97 -0.14
CA CYS A 258 13.69 -17.29 0.36
C CYS A 258 13.63 -17.31 1.90
N GLY A 259 14.63 -16.70 2.58
CA GLY A 259 14.65 -16.57 4.02
C GLY A 259 13.47 -15.79 4.57
N SER A 260 13.06 -14.71 3.91
CA SER A 260 11.87 -13.92 4.32
C SER A 260 10.58 -14.72 4.23
N LEU A 261 10.42 -15.56 3.20
CA LEU A 261 9.25 -16.46 3.08
C LEU A 261 9.24 -17.53 4.15
N LEU A 262 10.39 -18.13 4.44
CA LEU A 262 10.51 -19.13 5.52
C LEU A 262 10.19 -18.52 6.88
N LEU A 263 10.71 -17.33 7.18
CA LEU A 263 10.39 -16.62 8.42
C LEU A 263 8.91 -16.28 8.52
N ALA A 264 8.27 -15.85 7.44
CA ALA A 264 6.83 -15.60 7.42
C ALA A 264 6.03 -16.88 7.67
N ALA A 265 6.41 -18.01 7.06
CA ALA A 265 5.76 -19.30 7.27
C ALA A 265 5.92 -19.80 8.72
N VAL A 266 7.12 -19.70 9.30
CA VAL A 266 7.38 -20.07 10.70
C VAL A 266 6.59 -19.19 11.66
N SER A 267 6.60 -17.86 11.44
CA SER A 267 5.82 -16.93 12.28
C SER A 267 4.33 -17.22 12.24
N TYR A 268 3.80 -17.60 11.09
CA TYR A 268 2.39 -17.98 10.95
C TYR A 268 2.04 -19.25 11.75
N THR A 269 2.93 -20.25 11.80
CA THR A 269 2.71 -21.48 12.55
C THR A 269 2.79 -21.27 14.06
N HIS A 270 3.54 -20.28 14.54
CA HIS A 270 3.63 -19.94 15.97
C HIS A 270 2.53 -18.99 16.48
N LEU A 271 1.77 -18.36 15.57
CA LEU A 271 0.65 -17.46 15.92
C LEU A 271 -0.70 -18.19 16.01
N ARG A 272 -0.75 -19.48 15.70
CA ARG A 272 -1.87 -20.39 15.98
C ARG A 272 -1.68 -21.11 17.31
#